data_864057255a954d9b5899e64ad25ed0cb
#
_entry.id   864057255a954d9b5899e64ad25ed0cb
#
_cell.length_a   1.000
_cell.length_b   1.000
_cell.length_c   1.000
_cell.angle_alpha   90.00
_cell.angle_beta   90.00
_cell.angle_gamma   90.00
#
_symmetry.space_group_name_H-M   'P 1'
#
loop_
_entity.id
_entity.type
_entity.pdbx_description
1 polymer ?
#
loop_
_entity_poly.entity_id
_entity_poly.type
_entity_poly.pdbx_seq_one_letter_code
_entity_poly.pdbx_strand_id
1 'polypeptide(L)'
;MDEQRKARGGTASKSDRRLEELFRHASNGIYQCSADGRFVMANDAMARMLGYHDGAELRFARMVDVVESENDTGAVLSQLREGARVENAELTLRAKDGPSVEALLNARAVRDLSGEILYHEGILTDITHLRKQEAQLLHLATHDPLTGLCNRREFGHLLERHLAEARRYARRGAVLWMDLDGFKEINDGLGHKVGDDLLASLAHRMRATVRDSDVLARLGGDEFAVLYLNVDGGQAEIAATRLLEAIRKHAAVIEGETLRTTASLGIVLFPDHGSGASELLMKADMAMYRAKAEGRNRFCLYSPDAERVEDPESRVDWLRVIRDALENDGFLLYAQPILDLAENRVVRHEILLRLRGHGGQIIPPGAFLDVAEQFGLSGDIDRWVLRKVMDTLSDEQLPSDVSFAVNLSPRSLTDPALLAAISSQTALSVIGPVRLVLEITETAAIYNIHVAKDFLRAVRAQGYEFALDDFGMGFSSFYQLKNLDVDYLKIDGSFIRNLGRDPVDRHLVVAMVQLAKGLGKRTIAEFVETEEALEVLRSIGVDCAQGFHIGRPQPLEEVLRGLRVAGA
;
A
#
# COMPACT_ATOMS: atom_id res chain seq x y z
N MET A 1 -42.63 1.74 71.41
CA MET A 1 -41.93 2.67 70.48
C MET A 1 -40.65 2.07 69.88
N ASP A 2 -40.65 0.75 69.63
CA ASP A 2 -39.46 0.07 69.10
C ASP A 2 -39.67 -0.70 67.82
N GLU A 3 -40.88 -0.64 67.22
CA GLU A 3 -41.17 -1.31 65.95
C GLU A 3 -41.06 -0.43 64.70
N GLN A 4 -40.80 0.86 64.79
CA GLN A 4 -40.68 1.78 63.66
C GLN A 4 -39.25 2.07 63.21
N ARG A 5 -38.23 1.45 63.85
CA ARG A 5 -36.79 1.63 63.44
C ARG A 5 -36.19 0.54 62.59
N LYS A 6 -36.92 -0.56 62.33
CA LYS A 6 -36.43 -1.68 61.50
C LYS A 6 -36.88 -1.68 60.03
N ALA A 7 -37.58 -0.69 59.53
CA ALA A 7 -38.11 -0.64 58.15
C ALA A 7 -37.44 0.42 57.25
N ARG A 8 -36.12 0.69 57.40
CA ARG A 8 -35.33 1.50 56.46
C ARG A 8 -34.03 0.79 56.00
N GLY A 9 -34.07 -0.53 55.88
CA GLY A 9 -33.13 -1.28 55.05
C GLY A 9 -33.70 -1.29 53.63
N GLY A 10 -33.41 -0.21 52.86
CA GLY A 10 -33.95 -0.07 51.52
C GLY A 10 -33.45 -1.18 50.60
N THR A 11 -34.33 -2.03 50.15
CA THR A 11 -34.14 -2.89 48.99
C THR A 11 -33.85 -1.97 47.80
N ALA A 12 -32.60 -1.95 47.30
CA ALA A 12 -32.26 -1.27 46.05
C ALA A 12 -33.30 -1.59 44.98
N SER A 13 -33.87 -0.58 44.37
CA SER A 13 -34.87 -0.71 43.30
C SER A 13 -34.29 -1.56 42.18
N LYS A 14 -35.14 -2.30 41.46
CA LYS A 14 -34.70 -3.00 40.23
C LYS A 14 -33.96 -2.08 39.25
N SER A 15 -34.31 -0.81 39.23
CA SER A 15 -33.67 0.25 38.47
C SER A 15 -32.25 0.53 38.96
N ASP A 16 -32.06 0.62 40.26
CA ASP A 16 -30.74 0.94 40.87
C ASP A 16 -29.74 -0.20 40.62
N ARG A 17 -30.18 -1.46 40.73
CA ARG A 17 -29.34 -2.64 40.41
C ARG A 17 -28.93 -2.65 38.92
N ARG A 18 -29.85 -2.32 38.04
CA ARG A 18 -29.59 -2.29 36.58
C ARG A 18 -28.62 -1.15 36.22
N LEU A 19 -28.72 0.00 36.86
CA LEU A 19 -27.77 1.10 36.67
C LEU A 19 -26.38 0.74 37.21
N GLU A 20 -26.31 0.07 38.37
CA GLU A 20 -25.05 -0.40 38.92
C GLU A 20 -24.38 -1.46 38.06
N GLU A 21 -25.14 -2.37 37.46
CA GLU A 21 -24.65 -3.35 36.48
C GLU A 21 -24.13 -2.67 35.22
N LEU A 22 -24.85 -1.70 34.65
CA LEU A 22 -24.41 -0.93 33.49
C LEU A 22 -23.13 -0.16 33.75
N PHE A 23 -23.03 0.49 34.93
CA PHE A 23 -21.82 1.21 35.34
C PHE A 23 -20.64 0.26 35.46
N ARG A 24 -20.81 -0.90 36.13
CA ARG A 24 -19.75 -1.86 36.37
C ARG A 24 -19.24 -2.51 35.10
N HIS A 25 -20.15 -2.89 34.17
CA HIS A 25 -19.84 -3.61 32.94
C HIS A 25 -19.61 -2.72 31.71
N ALA A 26 -19.64 -1.39 31.85
CA ALA A 26 -19.29 -0.48 30.77
C ALA A 26 -17.84 -0.76 30.28
N SER A 27 -17.64 -0.71 28.97
CA SER A 27 -16.31 -0.92 28.35
C SER A 27 -15.35 0.24 28.59
N ASN A 28 -15.86 1.46 28.76
CA ASN A 28 -15.08 2.66 29.04
C ASN A 28 -14.89 2.84 30.54
N GLY A 29 -13.77 3.46 30.94
CA GLY A 29 -13.53 3.88 32.29
C GLY A 29 -14.48 5.01 32.68
N ILE A 30 -15.38 4.80 33.69
CA ILE A 30 -16.28 5.81 34.19
C ILE A 30 -15.88 6.11 35.61
N TYR A 31 -15.77 7.42 35.95
CA TYR A 31 -15.34 7.84 37.26
C TYR A 31 -16.07 9.08 37.74
N GLN A 32 -16.03 9.27 39.05
CA GLN A 32 -16.31 10.54 39.76
C GLN A 32 -15.13 10.88 40.66
N CYS A 33 -14.74 12.16 40.65
CA CYS A 33 -13.75 12.72 41.55
C CYS A 33 -14.36 13.86 42.38
N SER A 34 -13.93 14.01 43.63
CA SER A 34 -14.20 15.22 44.43
C SER A 34 -13.56 16.46 43.77
N ALA A 35 -13.95 17.64 44.23
CA ALA A 35 -13.43 18.92 43.70
C ALA A 35 -11.89 19.04 43.79
N ASP A 36 -11.23 18.32 44.72
CA ASP A 36 -9.79 18.24 44.88
C ASP A 36 -9.13 17.10 44.05
N GLY A 37 -9.91 16.40 43.23
CA GLY A 37 -9.43 15.37 42.27
C GLY A 37 -9.25 13.96 42.85
N ARG A 38 -9.76 13.66 44.07
CA ARG A 38 -9.75 12.29 44.62
C ARG A 38 -10.86 11.46 44.00
N PHE A 39 -10.56 10.23 43.63
CA PHE A 39 -11.58 9.32 43.11
C PHE A 39 -12.60 8.97 44.21
N VAL A 40 -13.86 9.27 43.96
CA VAL A 40 -15.00 8.89 44.78
C VAL A 40 -15.59 7.58 44.32
N MET A 41 -15.67 7.40 42.99
CA MET A 41 -16.23 6.23 42.34
C MET A 41 -15.49 5.97 41.03
N ALA A 42 -15.22 4.71 40.73
CA ALA A 42 -14.70 4.25 39.46
C ALA A 42 -15.27 2.86 39.16
N ASN A 43 -15.51 2.57 37.89
CA ASN A 43 -15.97 1.25 37.44
C ASN A 43 -14.79 0.27 37.20
N ASP A 44 -15.14 -1.00 36.95
CA ASP A 44 -14.14 -2.05 36.74
C ASP A 44 -13.28 -1.83 35.46
N ALA A 45 -13.82 -1.13 34.46
CA ALA A 45 -13.06 -0.79 33.26
C ALA A 45 -11.96 0.24 33.56
N MET A 46 -12.27 1.26 34.39
CA MET A 46 -11.29 2.24 34.86
C MET A 46 -10.17 1.56 35.68
N ALA A 47 -10.54 0.65 36.57
CA ALA A 47 -9.56 -0.09 37.35
C ALA A 47 -8.63 -0.92 36.48
N ARG A 48 -9.18 -1.71 35.55
CA ARG A 48 -8.38 -2.51 34.62
C ARG A 48 -7.46 -1.66 33.73
N MET A 49 -7.95 -0.54 33.21
CA MET A 49 -7.19 0.39 32.39
C MET A 49 -5.93 0.89 33.11
N LEU A 50 -6.06 1.16 34.41
CA LEU A 50 -4.97 1.68 35.24
C LEU A 50 -4.18 0.60 36.02
N GLY A 51 -4.48 -0.70 35.79
CA GLY A 51 -3.78 -1.79 36.46
C GLY A 51 -4.13 -1.99 37.93
N TYR A 52 -5.33 -1.54 38.37
CA TYR A 52 -5.85 -1.79 39.70
C TYR A 52 -6.79 -3.00 39.72
N HIS A 53 -6.94 -3.63 40.87
CA HIS A 53 -7.75 -4.82 41.01
C HIS A 53 -9.25 -4.52 40.82
N ASP A 54 -9.74 -3.44 41.43
CA ASP A 54 -11.12 -2.98 41.30
C ASP A 54 -11.23 -1.45 41.49
N GLY A 55 -12.42 -0.89 41.18
CA GLY A 55 -12.68 0.54 41.32
C GLY A 55 -12.62 1.06 42.75
N ALA A 56 -12.71 0.19 43.78
CA ALA A 56 -12.62 0.61 45.17
C ALA A 56 -11.17 0.93 45.55
N GLU A 57 -10.21 0.28 44.99
CA GLU A 57 -8.77 0.54 45.19
C GLU A 57 -8.39 1.96 44.72
N LEU A 58 -9.02 2.45 43.64
CA LEU A 58 -8.79 3.79 43.11
C LEU A 58 -9.21 4.93 44.03
N ARG A 59 -10.03 4.68 45.06
CA ARG A 59 -10.42 5.72 46.03
C ARG A 59 -9.25 6.28 46.83
N PHE A 60 -8.12 5.60 46.86
CA PHE A 60 -6.90 6.06 47.50
C PHE A 60 -6.00 6.90 46.61
N ALA A 61 -6.31 6.96 45.29
CA ALA A 61 -5.56 7.71 44.28
C ALA A 61 -6.26 9.05 43.95
N ARG A 62 -5.49 9.95 43.36
CA ARG A 62 -5.99 11.22 42.81
C ARG A 62 -5.78 11.21 41.30
N MET A 63 -6.56 12.00 40.59
CA MET A 63 -6.42 12.15 39.11
C MET A 63 -5.00 12.56 38.72
N VAL A 64 -4.36 13.43 39.53
CA VAL A 64 -2.97 13.86 39.29
C VAL A 64 -1.93 12.72 39.42
N ASP A 65 -2.24 11.66 40.13
CA ASP A 65 -1.35 10.53 40.34
C ASP A 65 -1.37 9.56 39.16
N VAL A 66 -2.47 9.57 38.39
CA VAL A 66 -2.72 8.66 37.29
C VAL A 66 -2.54 9.31 35.90
N VAL A 67 -2.37 10.63 35.80
CA VAL A 67 -2.03 11.33 34.54
C VAL A 67 -0.53 11.59 34.52
N GLU A 68 0.16 11.27 33.42
CA GLU A 68 1.61 11.44 33.32
C GLU A 68 2.05 12.92 33.34
N SER A 69 1.30 13.76 32.62
CA SER A 69 1.62 15.18 32.47
C SER A 69 0.86 16.04 33.49
N GLU A 70 1.60 16.70 34.35
CA GLU A 70 1.01 17.68 35.29
C GLU A 70 0.37 18.87 34.55
N ASN A 71 0.92 19.26 33.40
CA ASN A 71 0.38 20.34 32.59
C ASN A 71 -0.99 19.97 32.00
N ASP A 72 -1.17 18.73 31.53
CA ASP A 72 -2.44 18.26 30.96
C ASP A 72 -3.51 18.17 32.06
N THR A 73 -3.14 17.65 33.22
CA THR A 73 -4.04 17.63 34.37
C THR A 73 -4.43 19.04 34.80
N GLY A 74 -3.48 19.99 34.85
CA GLY A 74 -3.71 21.39 35.17
C GLY A 74 -4.66 22.07 34.18
N ALA A 75 -4.49 21.83 32.88
CA ALA A 75 -5.33 22.38 31.82
C ALA A 75 -6.77 21.84 31.92
N VAL A 76 -6.94 20.53 32.08
CA VAL A 76 -8.26 19.88 32.25
C VAL A 76 -8.99 20.42 33.48
N LEU A 77 -8.31 20.48 34.63
CA LEU A 77 -8.92 20.98 35.88
C LEU A 77 -9.28 22.47 35.78
N SER A 78 -8.49 23.29 35.08
CA SER A 78 -8.81 24.70 34.84
C SER A 78 -10.08 24.85 34.01
N GLN A 79 -10.21 24.13 32.91
CA GLN A 79 -11.40 24.13 32.07
C GLN A 79 -12.65 23.70 32.83
N LEU A 80 -12.55 22.65 33.65
CA LEU A 80 -13.65 22.16 34.48
C LEU A 80 -14.05 23.19 35.56
N ARG A 81 -13.09 23.94 36.15
CA ARG A 81 -13.35 25.02 37.13
C ARG A 81 -14.06 26.21 36.48
N GLU A 82 -13.74 26.54 35.26
CA GLU A 82 -14.38 27.61 34.47
C GLU A 82 -15.80 27.24 34.00
N GLY A 83 -16.24 26.01 34.24
CA GLY A 83 -17.58 25.54 33.89
C GLY A 83 -17.68 24.98 32.47
N ALA A 84 -16.55 24.87 31.76
CA ALA A 84 -16.50 24.22 30.46
C ALA A 84 -16.65 22.70 30.57
N ARG A 85 -17.19 22.07 29.52
CA ARG A 85 -17.05 20.64 29.33
C ARG A 85 -15.72 20.38 28.67
N VAL A 86 -15.04 19.32 29.10
CA VAL A 86 -13.86 18.79 28.41
C VAL A 86 -14.37 17.71 27.50
N GLU A 87 -14.14 17.84 26.20
CA GLU A 87 -14.56 16.87 25.18
C GLU A 87 -13.34 16.41 24.38
N ASN A 88 -13.15 15.08 24.31
CA ASN A 88 -12.09 14.43 23.54
C ASN A 88 -10.67 14.94 23.87
N ALA A 89 -10.39 15.26 25.13
CA ALA A 89 -9.03 15.59 25.53
C ALA A 89 -8.17 14.32 25.55
N GLU A 90 -7.04 14.35 24.85
CA GLU A 90 -6.08 13.26 24.86
C GLU A 90 -5.22 13.34 26.11
N LEU A 91 -5.07 12.24 26.81
CA LEU A 91 -4.27 12.11 28.02
C LEU A 91 -3.44 10.84 27.97
N THR A 92 -2.20 10.92 28.43
CA THR A 92 -1.40 9.74 28.73
C THR A 92 -1.55 9.41 30.21
N LEU A 93 -2.07 8.22 30.49
CA LEU A 93 -2.32 7.75 31.86
C LEU A 93 -1.21 6.80 32.30
N ARG A 94 -0.80 6.96 33.55
CA ARG A 94 0.18 6.07 34.22
C ARG A 94 -0.56 4.89 34.86
N ALA A 95 -0.32 3.69 34.36
CA ALA A 95 -0.79 2.48 35.02
C ALA A 95 0.09 2.14 36.24
N LYS A 96 -0.50 1.48 37.25
CA LYS A 96 0.18 1.09 38.49
C LYS A 96 1.39 0.18 38.26
N ASP A 97 1.21 -0.87 37.44
CA ASP A 97 2.21 -1.92 37.16
C ASP A 97 2.22 -2.26 35.68
N GLY A 98 2.36 -1.26 34.79
CA GLY A 98 2.29 -1.53 33.35
C GLY A 98 2.74 -0.34 32.49
N PRO A 99 2.67 -0.49 31.17
CA PRO A 99 2.92 0.61 30.25
C PRO A 99 1.84 1.69 30.39
N SER A 100 2.18 2.91 29.98
CA SER A 100 1.23 4.02 29.91
C SER A 100 0.07 3.71 28.96
N VAL A 101 -1.09 4.28 29.28
CA VAL A 101 -2.34 4.12 28.52
C VAL A 101 -2.71 5.45 27.88
N GLU A 102 -2.86 5.44 26.55
CA GLU A 102 -3.39 6.59 25.81
C GLU A 102 -4.92 6.61 25.93
N ALA A 103 -5.49 7.69 26.42
CA ALA A 103 -6.92 7.77 26.65
C ALA A 103 -7.54 9.08 26.16
N LEU A 104 -8.80 9.01 25.71
CA LEU A 104 -9.64 10.17 25.45
C LEU A 104 -10.52 10.44 26.67
N LEU A 105 -10.43 11.66 27.21
CA LEU A 105 -11.22 12.12 28.32
C LEU A 105 -12.40 12.96 27.84
N ASN A 106 -13.59 12.60 28.30
CA ASN A 106 -14.77 13.44 28.29
C ASN A 106 -15.20 13.65 29.73
N ALA A 107 -15.21 14.91 30.21
CA ALA A 107 -15.48 15.23 31.59
C ALA A 107 -16.29 16.52 31.78
N ARG A 108 -16.99 16.60 32.90
CA ARG A 108 -17.69 17.82 33.32
C ARG A 108 -17.66 18.00 34.84
N ALA A 109 -17.80 19.23 35.27
CA ALA A 109 -18.04 19.55 36.67
C ALA A 109 -19.55 19.56 36.95
N VAL A 110 -19.96 18.91 38.05
CA VAL A 110 -21.32 18.98 38.58
C VAL A 110 -21.33 19.96 39.72
N ARG A 111 -22.24 20.95 39.70
CA ARG A 111 -22.29 22.05 40.66
C ARG A 111 -23.59 22.01 41.47
N ASP A 112 -23.55 22.58 42.64
CA ASP A 112 -24.73 22.81 43.47
C ASP A 112 -25.53 24.06 43.02
N LEU A 113 -26.60 24.36 43.74
CA LEU A 113 -27.44 25.54 43.49
C LEU A 113 -26.74 26.88 43.76
N SER A 114 -25.64 26.86 44.49
CA SER A 114 -24.79 28.04 44.77
C SER A 114 -23.71 28.25 43.70
N GLY A 115 -23.53 27.28 42.78
CA GLY A 115 -22.51 27.30 41.73
C GLY A 115 -21.18 26.67 42.19
N GLU A 116 -21.08 26.13 43.41
CA GLU A 116 -19.90 25.42 43.86
C GLU A 116 -19.81 24.01 43.26
N ILE A 117 -18.57 23.55 42.97
CA ILE A 117 -18.32 22.23 42.39
C ILE A 117 -18.54 21.17 43.45
N LEU A 118 -19.53 20.30 43.24
CA LEU A 118 -19.77 19.14 44.07
C LEU A 118 -18.79 18.00 43.76
N TYR A 119 -18.61 17.71 42.48
CA TYR A 119 -17.69 16.68 41.98
C TYR A 119 -17.45 16.87 40.47
N HIS A 120 -16.41 16.21 39.99
CA HIS A 120 -16.16 16.02 38.57
C HIS A 120 -16.56 14.60 38.18
N GLU A 121 -17.19 14.45 37.03
CA GLU A 121 -17.45 13.13 36.45
C GLU A 121 -16.92 13.07 35.03
N GLY A 122 -16.47 11.89 34.63
CA GLY A 122 -15.89 11.71 33.29
C GLY A 122 -15.90 10.27 32.81
N ILE A 123 -15.68 10.17 31.54
CA ILE A 123 -15.50 8.91 30.79
C ILE A 123 -14.13 8.96 30.16
N LEU A 124 -13.36 7.89 30.36
CA LEU A 124 -12.07 7.64 29.71
C LEU A 124 -12.22 6.47 28.76
N THR A 125 -11.85 6.69 27.52
CA THR A 125 -11.82 5.66 26.48
C THR A 125 -10.37 5.33 26.17
N ASP A 126 -9.95 4.09 26.39
CA ASP A 126 -8.62 3.62 26.03
C ASP A 126 -8.48 3.59 24.51
N ILE A 127 -7.55 4.39 23.99
CA ILE A 127 -7.22 4.48 22.57
C ILE A 127 -5.82 3.95 22.27
N THR A 128 -5.16 3.30 23.23
CA THR A 128 -3.78 2.80 23.09
C THR A 128 -3.62 1.88 21.88
N HIS A 129 -4.58 0.95 21.70
CA HIS A 129 -4.56 0.05 20.55
C HIS A 129 -4.78 0.80 19.24
N LEU A 130 -5.69 1.76 19.21
CA LEU A 130 -5.97 2.58 18.02
C LEU A 130 -4.74 3.42 17.65
N ARG A 131 -4.09 4.07 18.61
CA ARG A 131 -2.87 4.84 18.40
C ARG A 131 -1.70 3.97 17.90
N LYS A 132 -1.53 2.77 18.46
CA LYS A 132 -0.53 1.82 17.96
C LYS A 132 -0.80 1.40 16.53
N GLN A 133 -2.05 1.12 16.20
CA GLN A 133 -2.42 0.79 14.81
C GLN A 133 -2.20 1.97 13.85
N GLU A 134 -2.60 3.18 14.24
CA GLU A 134 -2.38 4.40 13.46
C GLU A 134 -0.88 4.65 13.22
N ALA A 135 -0.06 4.55 14.27
CA ALA A 135 1.40 4.67 14.16
C ALA A 135 2.00 3.58 13.27
N GLN A 136 1.50 2.34 13.38
CA GLN A 136 1.94 1.24 12.55
C GLN A 136 1.57 1.44 11.08
N LEU A 137 0.35 1.90 10.80
CA LEU A 137 -0.09 2.23 9.44
C LEU A 137 0.74 3.38 8.85
N LEU A 138 1.02 4.42 9.64
CA LEU A 138 1.88 5.53 9.21
C LEU A 138 3.30 5.04 8.93
N HIS A 139 3.83 4.16 9.77
CA HIS A 139 5.15 3.57 9.55
C HIS A 139 5.20 2.75 8.26
N LEU A 140 4.21 1.89 8.01
CA LEU A 140 4.10 1.12 6.77
C LEU A 140 3.91 2.02 5.54
N ALA A 141 3.21 3.14 5.68
CA ALA A 141 3.02 4.11 4.60
C ALA A 141 4.30 4.87 4.23
N THR A 142 5.29 4.96 5.12
CA THR A 142 6.50 5.78 4.96
C THR A 142 7.80 4.97 4.94
N HIS A 143 7.78 3.72 5.42
CA HIS A 143 8.99 2.89 5.54
C HIS A 143 8.81 1.54 4.82
N ASP A 144 9.93 0.98 4.39
CA ASP A 144 10.00 -0.39 3.85
C ASP A 144 9.95 -1.40 5.02
N PRO A 145 9.01 -2.36 5.01
CA PRO A 145 8.81 -3.26 6.15
C PRO A 145 9.95 -4.25 6.38
N LEU A 146 10.76 -4.53 5.36
CA LEU A 146 11.90 -5.45 5.47
C LEU A 146 13.12 -4.78 6.10
N THR A 147 13.44 -3.57 5.64
CA THR A 147 14.68 -2.89 6.00
C THR A 147 14.50 -1.78 7.05
N GLY A 148 13.28 -1.32 7.29
CA GLY A 148 12.97 -0.19 8.16
C GLY A 148 13.45 1.16 7.62
N LEU A 149 13.94 1.24 6.39
CA LEU A 149 14.35 2.47 5.71
C LEU A 149 13.12 3.19 5.15
N CYS A 150 13.26 4.46 4.75
CA CYS A 150 12.21 5.13 3.97
C CYS A 150 11.86 4.30 2.74
N ASN A 151 10.57 4.20 2.40
CA ASN A 151 10.13 3.57 1.17
C ASN A 151 10.25 4.54 -0.02
N ARG A 152 10.03 4.02 -1.24
CA ARG A 152 10.09 4.81 -2.49
C ARG A 152 9.23 6.07 -2.44
N ARG A 153 8.02 5.96 -1.89
CA ARG A 153 7.08 7.06 -1.83
C ARG A 153 7.57 8.19 -0.93
N GLU A 154 7.95 7.85 0.29
CA GLU A 154 8.44 8.84 1.26
C GLU A 154 9.73 9.49 0.77
N PHE A 155 10.62 8.72 0.13
CA PHE A 155 11.81 9.27 -0.51
C PHE A 155 11.46 10.32 -1.57
N GLY A 156 10.48 10.06 -2.42
CA GLY A 156 9.99 11.02 -3.43
C GLY A 156 9.46 12.30 -2.81
N HIS A 157 8.63 12.21 -1.77
CA HIS A 157 8.11 13.37 -1.04
C HIS A 157 9.22 14.20 -0.38
N LEU A 158 10.18 13.52 0.27
CA LEU A 158 11.32 14.18 0.90
C LEU A 158 12.19 14.88 -0.13
N LEU A 159 12.45 14.23 -1.26
CA LEU A 159 13.22 14.82 -2.37
C LEU A 159 12.52 16.08 -2.90
N GLU A 160 11.22 16.04 -3.21
CA GLU A 160 10.47 17.21 -3.67
C GLU A 160 10.53 18.37 -2.67
N ARG A 161 10.34 18.09 -1.39
CA ARG A 161 10.43 19.09 -0.33
C ARG A 161 11.81 19.73 -0.28
N HIS A 162 12.88 18.93 -0.28
CA HIS A 162 14.26 19.47 -0.24
C HIS A 162 14.65 20.19 -1.52
N LEU A 163 14.13 19.80 -2.68
CA LEU A 163 14.31 20.54 -3.91
C LEU A 163 13.63 21.91 -3.88
N ALA A 164 12.44 22.01 -3.29
CA ALA A 164 11.77 23.30 -3.08
C ALA A 164 12.58 24.22 -2.15
N GLU A 165 13.13 23.66 -1.06
CA GLU A 165 14.04 24.39 -0.15
C GLU A 165 15.35 24.81 -0.85
N ALA A 166 15.93 23.90 -1.64
CA ALA A 166 17.16 24.16 -2.39
C ALA A 166 16.99 25.34 -3.37
N ARG A 167 15.87 25.38 -4.10
CA ARG A 167 15.53 26.52 -4.96
C ARG A 167 15.40 27.82 -4.19
N ARG A 168 14.74 27.80 -3.01
CA ARG A 168 14.48 29.00 -2.20
C ARG A 168 15.74 29.56 -1.55
N TYR A 169 16.65 28.70 -1.12
CA TYR A 169 17.82 29.08 -0.32
C TYR A 169 19.15 28.87 -1.06
N ALA A 170 19.12 28.61 -2.37
CA ALA A 170 20.32 28.33 -3.20
C ALA A 170 21.20 27.21 -2.61
N ARG A 171 20.57 26.17 -2.02
CA ARG A 171 21.28 25.02 -1.46
C ARG A 171 21.61 24.01 -2.55
N ARG A 172 22.66 23.24 -2.32
CA ARG A 172 23.08 22.13 -3.20
C ARG A 172 22.91 20.82 -2.49
N GLY A 173 22.83 19.75 -3.25
CA GLY A 173 22.81 18.40 -2.73
C GLY A 173 23.00 17.36 -3.82
N ALA A 174 22.93 16.09 -3.45
CA ALA A 174 23.10 14.98 -4.37
C ALA A 174 22.04 13.89 -4.10
N VAL A 175 21.59 13.27 -5.17
CA VAL A 175 20.85 12.00 -5.12
C VAL A 175 21.76 10.89 -5.61
N LEU A 176 21.89 9.84 -4.83
CA LEU A 176 22.52 8.60 -5.22
C LEU A 176 21.42 7.54 -5.44
N TRP A 177 21.49 6.84 -6.56
CA TRP A 177 20.70 5.65 -6.84
C TRP A 177 21.63 4.45 -6.88
N MET A 178 21.23 3.35 -6.30
CA MET A 178 22.08 2.20 -6.10
C MET A 178 21.30 0.91 -6.32
N ASP A 179 21.99 -0.08 -6.90
CA ASP A 179 21.51 -1.43 -7.12
C ASP A 179 22.60 -2.43 -6.69
N LEU A 180 22.17 -3.53 -6.07
CA LEU A 180 23.10 -4.57 -5.59
C LEU A 180 23.48 -5.50 -6.74
N ASP A 181 24.78 -5.62 -6.99
CA ASP A 181 25.28 -6.45 -8.08
C ASP A 181 25.06 -7.94 -7.79
N GLY A 182 24.40 -8.66 -8.71
CA GLY A 182 24.22 -10.11 -8.61
C GLY A 182 23.21 -10.57 -7.55
N PHE A 183 22.30 -9.70 -7.12
CA PHE A 183 21.31 -10.05 -6.09
C PHE A 183 20.32 -11.10 -6.56
N LYS A 184 19.93 -11.07 -7.84
CA LYS A 184 19.04 -12.06 -8.42
C LYS A 184 19.65 -13.47 -8.35
N GLU A 185 20.95 -13.62 -8.66
CA GLU A 185 21.67 -14.90 -8.58
C GLU A 185 21.71 -15.44 -7.15
N ILE A 186 21.77 -14.56 -6.15
CA ILE A 186 21.68 -14.95 -4.73
C ILE A 186 20.28 -15.50 -4.43
N ASN A 187 19.22 -14.81 -4.87
CA ASN A 187 17.85 -15.29 -4.69
C ASN A 187 17.59 -16.61 -5.41
N ASP A 188 18.03 -16.72 -6.66
CA ASP A 188 17.81 -17.91 -7.48
C ASP A 188 18.61 -19.12 -6.94
N GLY A 189 19.79 -18.88 -6.32
CA GLY A 189 20.66 -19.93 -5.78
C GLY A 189 20.37 -20.33 -4.35
N LEU A 190 20.04 -19.38 -3.47
CA LEU A 190 19.93 -19.58 -2.01
C LEU A 190 18.51 -19.33 -1.47
N GLY A 191 17.60 -18.86 -2.32
CA GLY A 191 16.20 -18.59 -1.96
C GLY A 191 15.96 -17.16 -1.45
N HIS A 192 14.73 -16.70 -1.60
CA HIS A 192 14.31 -15.31 -1.29
C HIS A 192 14.53 -14.93 0.18
N LYS A 193 14.38 -15.87 1.12
CA LYS A 193 14.59 -15.58 2.54
C LYS A 193 16.02 -15.16 2.83
N VAL A 194 17.02 -15.83 2.21
CA VAL A 194 18.44 -15.48 2.34
C VAL A 194 18.70 -14.09 1.73
N GLY A 195 18.08 -13.79 0.59
CA GLY A 195 18.13 -12.46 -0.01
C GLY A 195 17.54 -11.38 0.88
N ASP A 196 16.40 -11.62 1.51
CA ASP A 196 15.76 -10.69 2.44
C ASP A 196 16.64 -10.41 3.67
N ASP A 197 17.22 -11.44 4.26
CA ASP A 197 18.16 -11.28 5.39
C ASP A 197 19.41 -10.49 4.99
N LEU A 198 19.92 -10.69 3.77
CA LEU A 198 21.04 -9.92 3.22
C LEU A 198 20.66 -8.45 3.05
N LEU A 199 19.48 -8.15 2.48
CA LEU A 199 18.98 -6.79 2.33
C LEU A 199 18.83 -6.06 3.66
N ALA A 200 18.24 -6.71 4.67
CA ALA A 200 18.10 -6.14 6.01
C ALA A 200 19.47 -5.85 6.66
N SER A 201 20.42 -6.78 6.52
CA SER A 201 21.78 -6.64 7.05
C SER A 201 22.54 -5.50 6.37
N LEU A 202 22.43 -5.38 5.04
CA LEU A 202 23.05 -4.28 4.28
C LEU A 202 22.41 -2.93 4.60
N ALA A 203 21.09 -2.86 4.73
CA ALA A 203 20.37 -1.65 5.11
C ALA A 203 20.87 -1.09 6.46
N HIS A 204 21.03 -1.97 7.45
CA HIS A 204 21.60 -1.59 8.75
C HIS A 204 23.03 -1.06 8.62
N ARG A 205 23.85 -1.72 7.80
CA ARG A 205 25.23 -1.29 7.55
C ARG A 205 25.31 0.06 6.84
N MET A 206 24.47 0.28 5.83
CA MET A 206 24.38 1.54 5.10
C MET A 206 23.89 2.68 6.00
N ARG A 207 22.88 2.44 6.83
CA ARG A 207 22.37 3.43 7.78
C ARG A 207 23.44 3.94 8.74
N ALA A 208 24.33 3.07 9.19
CA ALA A 208 25.47 3.45 10.04
C ALA A 208 26.54 4.29 9.29
N THR A 209 26.48 4.36 7.96
CA THR A 209 27.45 5.07 7.12
C THR A 209 26.91 6.45 6.69
N VAL A 210 25.60 6.60 6.64
CA VAL A 210 24.89 7.81 6.24
C VAL A 210 24.56 8.67 7.47
N ARG A 211 24.65 9.99 7.37
CA ARG A 211 24.36 10.93 8.48
C ARG A 211 22.88 10.93 8.81
N ASP A 212 22.52 11.33 10.03
CA ASP A 212 21.10 11.45 10.43
C ASP A 212 20.34 12.53 9.66
N SER A 213 21.03 13.55 9.16
CA SER A 213 20.44 14.59 8.32
C SER A 213 20.12 14.14 6.89
N ASP A 214 20.71 13.04 6.44
CA ASP A 214 20.57 12.53 5.08
C ASP A 214 19.52 11.41 5.05
N VAL A 215 18.84 11.27 3.92
CA VAL A 215 17.76 10.28 3.78
C VAL A 215 18.29 9.05 3.06
N LEU A 216 18.17 7.88 3.70
CA LEU A 216 18.42 6.58 3.08
C LEU A 216 17.09 5.86 2.89
N ALA A 217 16.86 5.33 1.69
CA ALA A 217 15.63 4.65 1.31
C ALA A 217 15.90 3.35 0.57
N ARG A 218 14.96 2.41 0.66
CA ARG A 218 14.84 1.26 -0.26
C ARG A 218 13.70 1.54 -1.23
N LEU A 219 14.01 1.46 -2.52
CA LEU A 219 13.05 1.80 -3.58
C LEU A 219 12.24 0.60 -4.06
N GLY A 220 12.75 -0.61 -3.83
CA GLY A 220 12.14 -1.89 -4.18
C GLY A 220 13.20 -2.91 -4.57
N GLY A 221 12.91 -4.20 -4.45
CA GLY A 221 13.89 -5.25 -4.78
C GLY A 221 15.23 -5.01 -4.11
N ASP A 222 16.28 -4.88 -4.90
CA ASP A 222 17.67 -4.62 -4.55
C ASP A 222 18.10 -3.15 -4.76
N GLU A 223 17.14 -2.26 -5.04
CA GLU A 223 17.40 -0.83 -5.28
C GLU A 223 17.30 0.00 -4.00
N PHE A 224 18.30 0.85 -3.78
CA PHE A 224 18.37 1.81 -2.69
C PHE A 224 18.65 3.21 -3.21
N ALA A 225 18.28 4.24 -2.44
CA ALA A 225 18.63 5.62 -2.74
C ALA A 225 19.11 6.37 -1.51
N VAL A 226 19.98 7.35 -1.73
CA VAL A 226 20.42 8.29 -0.68
C VAL A 226 20.25 9.72 -1.17
N LEU A 227 19.64 10.56 -0.35
CA LEU A 227 19.57 12.00 -0.56
C LEU A 227 20.55 12.67 0.41
N TYR A 228 21.61 13.21 -0.13
CA TYR A 228 22.60 13.99 0.62
C TYR A 228 22.28 15.49 0.54
N LEU A 229 22.20 16.10 1.70
CA LEU A 229 21.87 17.52 1.83
C LEU A 229 23.14 18.36 2.06
N ASN A 230 23.18 19.54 1.43
CA ASN A 230 24.28 20.51 1.55
C ASN A 230 25.66 19.90 1.19
N VAL A 231 25.73 19.20 0.07
CA VAL A 231 26.97 18.62 -0.48
C VAL A 231 27.22 19.13 -1.89
N ASP A 232 28.49 19.27 -2.23
CA ASP A 232 28.98 19.48 -3.59
C ASP A 232 29.35 18.15 -4.28
N GLY A 233 29.80 18.22 -5.55
CA GLY A 233 30.14 17.03 -6.33
C GLY A 233 31.26 16.20 -5.69
N GLY A 234 32.33 16.84 -5.21
CA GLY A 234 33.44 16.11 -4.57
C GLY A 234 33.03 15.44 -3.26
N GLN A 235 32.18 16.11 -2.48
CA GLN A 235 31.63 15.53 -1.25
C GLN A 235 30.67 14.36 -1.54
N ALA A 236 29.88 14.45 -2.62
CA ALA A 236 29.01 13.37 -3.05
C ALA A 236 29.82 12.12 -3.49
N GLU A 237 30.91 12.30 -4.23
CA GLU A 237 31.81 11.22 -4.64
C GLU A 237 32.50 10.54 -3.43
N ILE A 238 32.93 11.33 -2.45
CA ILE A 238 33.51 10.80 -1.20
C ILE A 238 32.44 9.99 -0.44
N ALA A 239 31.20 10.48 -0.38
CA ALA A 239 30.11 9.77 0.27
C ALA A 239 29.75 8.45 -0.45
N ALA A 240 29.70 8.47 -1.79
CA ALA A 240 29.51 7.27 -2.61
C ALA A 240 30.64 6.25 -2.41
N THR A 241 31.88 6.68 -2.38
CA THR A 241 33.03 5.82 -2.12
C THR A 241 32.93 5.13 -0.76
N ARG A 242 32.56 5.86 0.30
CA ARG A 242 32.36 5.31 1.65
C ARG A 242 31.23 4.28 1.67
N LEU A 243 30.14 4.56 0.97
CA LEU A 243 29.00 3.66 0.89
C LEU A 243 29.35 2.35 0.17
N LEU A 244 30.02 2.43 -0.99
CA LEU A 244 30.54 1.28 -1.73
C LEU A 244 31.49 0.44 -0.88
N GLU A 245 32.41 1.08 -0.17
CA GLU A 245 33.33 0.38 0.74
C GLU A 245 32.60 -0.31 1.89
N ALA A 246 31.57 0.32 2.45
CA ALA A 246 30.78 -0.26 3.53
C ALA A 246 30.04 -1.51 3.06
N ILE A 247 29.48 -1.51 1.84
CA ILE A 247 28.82 -2.67 1.23
C ILE A 247 29.84 -3.75 0.91
N ARG A 248 30.91 -3.44 0.20
CA ARG A 248 31.95 -4.39 -0.22
C ARG A 248 32.62 -5.10 0.94
N LYS A 249 32.88 -4.39 2.06
CA LYS A 249 33.50 -4.95 3.27
C LYS A 249 32.51 -5.71 4.15
N HIS A 250 31.21 -5.57 3.88
CA HIS A 250 30.20 -6.26 4.65
C HIS A 250 30.17 -7.75 4.28
N ALA A 251 30.28 -8.59 5.30
CA ALA A 251 30.15 -10.03 5.18
C ALA A 251 28.95 -10.44 6.04
N ALA A 252 27.80 -10.67 5.41
CA ALA A 252 26.63 -11.16 6.10
C ALA A 252 26.78 -12.67 6.36
N VAL A 253 26.63 -13.10 7.61
CA VAL A 253 26.59 -14.53 7.95
C VAL A 253 25.13 -14.93 8.09
N ILE A 254 24.61 -15.65 7.09
CA ILE A 254 23.22 -16.05 6.98
C ILE A 254 23.16 -17.56 6.82
N GLU A 255 22.44 -18.27 7.69
CA GLU A 255 22.32 -19.74 7.72
C GLU A 255 23.68 -20.49 7.71
N GLY A 256 24.74 -19.84 8.24
CA GLY A 256 26.11 -20.41 8.32
C GLY A 256 26.98 -20.11 7.09
N GLU A 257 26.46 -19.51 6.06
CA GLU A 257 27.18 -19.06 4.86
C GLU A 257 27.61 -17.60 4.98
N THR A 258 28.79 -17.26 4.46
CA THR A 258 29.28 -15.88 4.42
C THR A 258 29.01 -15.26 3.05
N LEU A 259 28.00 -14.39 2.97
CA LEU A 259 27.60 -13.73 1.73
C LEU A 259 28.29 -12.36 1.62
N ARG A 260 28.72 -12.05 0.40
CA ARG A 260 29.25 -10.74 0.03
C ARG A 260 28.65 -10.32 -1.30
N THR A 261 28.34 -9.05 -1.40
CA THR A 261 27.90 -8.44 -2.66
C THR A 261 28.59 -7.10 -2.85
N THR A 262 28.48 -6.56 -4.03
CA THR A 262 28.90 -5.20 -4.38
C THR A 262 27.67 -4.40 -4.83
N ALA A 263 27.85 -3.14 -5.14
CA ALA A 263 26.78 -2.29 -5.65
C ALA A 263 27.29 -1.40 -6.78
N SER A 264 26.40 -1.06 -7.68
CA SER A 264 26.61 -0.04 -8.70
C SER A 264 25.80 1.21 -8.36
N LEU A 265 26.41 2.40 -8.39
CA LEU A 265 25.79 3.66 -7.96
C LEU A 265 25.79 4.69 -9.10
N GLY A 266 24.70 5.43 -9.21
CA GLY A 266 24.62 6.65 -10.00
C GLY A 266 24.47 7.87 -9.11
N ILE A 267 25.18 8.94 -9.43
CA ILE A 267 25.17 10.21 -8.68
C ILE A 267 24.64 11.33 -9.56
N VAL A 268 23.69 12.10 -9.05
CA VAL A 268 23.25 13.37 -9.65
C VAL A 268 23.32 14.49 -8.64
N LEU A 269 23.61 15.69 -9.11
CA LEU A 269 23.69 16.88 -8.28
C LEU A 269 22.52 17.80 -8.56
N PHE A 270 21.95 18.39 -7.54
CA PHE A 270 20.98 19.46 -7.71
C PHE A 270 21.51 20.78 -7.13
N PRO A 271 21.27 21.93 -7.80
CA PRO A 271 20.46 22.10 -9.00
C PRO A 271 21.19 21.82 -10.33
N ASP A 272 22.48 21.45 -10.31
CA ASP A 272 23.36 21.45 -11.49
C ASP A 272 22.87 20.48 -12.60
N HIS A 273 22.33 19.32 -12.23
CA HIS A 273 21.84 18.31 -13.17
C HIS A 273 20.31 18.32 -13.35
N GLY A 274 19.59 19.13 -12.60
CA GLY A 274 18.14 19.24 -12.70
C GLY A 274 17.50 19.82 -11.46
N SER A 275 16.22 20.14 -11.59
CA SER A 275 15.46 20.75 -10.50
C SER A 275 14.16 20.02 -10.17
N GLY A 276 13.77 19.01 -10.94
CA GLY A 276 12.60 18.14 -10.72
C GLY A 276 13.00 16.81 -10.11
N ALA A 277 12.19 16.27 -9.19
CA ALA A 277 12.48 14.97 -8.55
C ALA A 277 12.57 13.84 -9.58
N SER A 278 11.58 13.72 -10.46
CA SER A 278 11.56 12.68 -11.49
C SER A 278 12.75 12.77 -12.46
N GLU A 279 13.14 14.00 -12.84
CA GLU A 279 14.30 14.24 -13.70
C GLU A 279 15.60 13.79 -13.03
N LEU A 280 15.80 14.13 -11.75
CA LEU A 280 17.01 13.77 -11.01
C LEU A 280 17.09 12.25 -10.76
N LEU A 281 15.96 11.62 -10.42
CA LEU A 281 15.93 10.18 -10.24
C LEU A 281 16.26 9.43 -11.54
N MET A 282 15.72 9.89 -12.68
CA MET A 282 16.06 9.38 -13.99
C MET A 282 17.57 9.46 -14.25
N LYS A 283 18.15 10.63 -14.07
CA LYS A 283 19.58 10.86 -14.34
C LYS A 283 20.48 10.05 -13.38
N ALA A 284 20.03 9.82 -12.14
CA ALA A 284 20.74 8.99 -11.20
C ALA A 284 20.72 7.51 -11.63
N ASP A 285 19.58 7.01 -12.08
CA ASP A 285 19.44 5.65 -12.61
C ASP A 285 20.31 5.45 -13.86
N MET A 286 20.31 6.43 -14.81
CA MET A 286 21.21 6.40 -15.97
C MET A 286 22.68 6.27 -15.57
N ALA A 287 23.12 7.06 -14.60
CA ALA A 287 24.49 7.01 -14.13
C ALA A 287 24.80 5.68 -13.43
N MET A 288 23.86 5.09 -12.69
CA MET A 288 23.98 3.78 -12.06
C MET A 288 24.10 2.67 -13.11
N TYR A 289 23.26 2.71 -14.15
CA TYR A 289 23.35 1.74 -15.24
C TYR A 289 24.73 1.81 -15.95
N ARG A 290 25.25 3.03 -16.17
CA ARG A 290 26.62 3.19 -16.69
C ARG A 290 27.65 2.55 -15.77
N ALA A 291 27.52 2.70 -14.45
CA ALA A 291 28.41 2.02 -13.50
C ALA A 291 28.36 0.49 -13.65
N LYS A 292 27.17 -0.09 -13.91
CA LYS A 292 27.01 -1.51 -14.23
C LYS A 292 27.72 -1.91 -15.53
N ALA A 293 27.53 -1.14 -16.60
CA ALA A 293 28.13 -1.40 -17.91
C ALA A 293 29.67 -1.29 -17.88
N GLU A 294 30.22 -0.34 -17.13
CA GLU A 294 31.65 -0.13 -16.97
C GLU A 294 32.35 -1.17 -16.05
N GLY A 295 31.65 -2.20 -15.58
CA GLY A 295 32.23 -3.33 -14.83
C GLY A 295 31.81 -3.41 -13.37
N ARG A 296 30.68 -2.81 -12.98
CA ARG A 296 30.07 -2.90 -11.64
C ARG A 296 30.98 -2.45 -10.49
N ASN A 297 30.50 -2.56 -9.25
CA ASN A 297 31.25 -2.21 -8.01
C ASN A 297 31.90 -0.83 -8.06
N ARG A 298 31.17 0.16 -8.55
CA ARG A 298 31.63 1.55 -8.73
C ARG A 298 30.48 2.54 -8.69
N PHE A 299 30.82 3.81 -8.70
CA PHE A 299 29.85 4.85 -8.99
C PHE A 299 30.17 5.55 -10.31
N CYS A 300 29.15 6.15 -10.93
CA CYS A 300 29.29 7.11 -11.99
C CYS A 300 28.55 8.41 -11.61
N LEU A 301 29.21 9.54 -11.83
CA LEU A 301 28.54 10.84 -11.80
C LEU A 301 27.84 11.07 -13.15
N TYR A 302 26.59 11.50 -13.10
CA TYR A 302 25.86 11.88 -14.31
C TYR A 302 26.62 12.97 -15.07
N SER A 303 26.70 12.82 -16.37
CA SER A 303 27.26 13.83 -17.28
C SER A 303 26.41 13.88 -18.55
N PRO A 304 25.95 15.07 -18.97
CA PRO A 304 25.17 15.23 -20.21
C PRO A 304 25.91 14.72 -21.47
N ASP A 305 27.24 14.79 -21.48
CA ASP A 305 28.05 14.34 -22.62
C ASP A 305 28.13 12.82 -22.74
N ALA A 306 27.76 12.08 -21.71
CA ALA A 306 27.78 10.62 -21.69
C ALA A 306 26.51 9.97 -22.26
N GLU A 307 25.51 10.76 -22.67
CA GLU A 307 24.27 10.28 -23.30
C GLU A 307 24.47 9.64 -24.68
N ARG A 308 25.69 9.68 -25.22
CA ARG A 308 26.01 9.20 -26.58
C ARG A 308 26.48 7.75 -26.68
N VAL A 309 26.43 6.97 -25.59
CA VAL A 309 26.77 5.54 -25.67
C VAL A 309 25.53 4.78 -26.10
N GLU A 310 25.55 4.35 -27.34
CA GLU A 310 24.52 3.51 -27.99
C GLU A 310 24.51 2.10 -27.37
N ASP A 311 23.82 1.94 -26.24
CA ASP A 311 23.45 0.60 -25.74
C ASP A 311 21.91 0.48 -25.79
N PRO A 312 21.37 -0.43 -26.66
CA PRO A 312 19.92 -0.55 -26.88
C PRO A 312 19.12 -1.02 -25.66
N GLU A 313 19.79 -1.45 -24.58
CA GLU A 313 19.16 -1.96 -23.35
C GLU A 313 19.09 -0.92 -22.22
N SER A 314 19.49 0.33 -22.47
CA SER A 314 19.47 1.34 -21.39
C SER A 314 18.05 1.82 -21.07
N ARG A 315 17.75 2.00 -19.78
CA ARG A 315 16.45 2.56 -19.29
C ARG A 315 16.13 3.95 -19.86
N VAL A 316 17.13 4.67 -20.35
CA VAL A 316 16.97 5.97 -21.03
C VAL A 316 16.32 5.82 -22.38
N ASP A 317 16.72 4.80 -23.12
CA ASP A 317 16.07 4.47 -24.37
C ASP A 317 14.61 4.09 -24.16
N TRP A 318 14.29 3.41 -23.05
CA TRP A 318 12.92 3.06 -22.70
C TRP A 318 12.00 4.26 -22.55
N LEU A 319 12.42 5.32 -21.85
CA LEU A 319 11.62 6.54 -21.71
C LEU A 319 11.35 7.20 -23.07
N ARG A 320 12.37 7.28 -23.90
CA ARG A 320 12.25 7.82 -25.26
C ARG A 320 11.34 6.94 -26.10
N VAL A 321 11.54 5.62 -26.05
CA VAL A 321 10.75 4.64 -26.81
C VAL A 321 9.28 4.64 -26.35
N ILE A 322 9.01 4.73 -25.03
CA ILE A 322 7.65 4.80 -24.49
C ILE A 322 6.96 6.10 -24.93
N ARG A 323 7.65 7.26 -24.86
CA ARG A 323 7.08 8.53 -25.31
C ARG A 323 6.83 8.54 -26.81
N ASP A 324 7.79 8.06 -27.58
CA ASP A 324 7.63 7.91 -29.04
C ASP A 324 6.46 6.97 -29.38
N ALA A 325 6.30 5.88 -28.64
CA ALA A 325 5.19 4.97 -28.82
C ALA A 325 3.83 5.58 -28.45
N LEU A 326 3.77 6.45 -27.44
CA LEU A 326 2.57 7.22 -27.10
C LEU A 326 2.19 8.23 -28.20
N GLU A 327 3.18 8.88 -28.79
CA GLU A 327 3.00 9.92 -29.82
C GLU A 327 2.74 9.32 -31.22
N ASN A 328 3.41 8.20 -31.55
CA ASN A 328 3.45 7.62 -32.91
C ASN A 328 2.76 6.26 -33.02
N ASP A 329 1.85 5.90 -32.09
CA ASP A 329 1.07 4.65 -32.12
C ASP A 329 1.97 3.39 -32.13
N GLY A 330 3.09 3.43 -31.40
CA GLY A 330 4.09 2.37 -31.35
C GLY A 330 3.70 1.18 -30.46
N PHE A 331 2.64 1.30 -29.68
CA PHE A 331 2.10 0.20 -28.89
C PHE A 331 1.21 -0.72 -29.72
N LEU A 332 1.17 -1.98 -29.31
CA LEU A 332 0.36 -3.04 -29.92
C LEU A 332 -0.54 -3.68 -28.86
N LEU A 333 -1.76 -4.00 -29.25
CA LEU A 333 -2.70 -4.71 -28.39
C LEU A 333 -2.72 -6.19 -28.75
N TYR A 334 -2.54 -7.03 -27.74
CA TYR A 334 -2.72 -8.47 -27.80
C TYR A 334 -3.92 -8.84 -26.96
N ALA A 335 -4.53 -10.00 -27.23
CA ALA A 335 -5.66 -10.49 -26.47
C ALA A 335 -5.44 -11.95 -26.09
N GLN A 336 -5.70 -12.30 -24.82
CA GLN A 336 -5.60 -13.65 -24.30
C GLN A 336 -6.97 -14.15 -23.87
N PRO A 337 -7.39 -15.38 -24.28
CA PRO A 337 -8.71 -15.90 -23.98
C PRO A 337 -8.86 -16.29 -22.51
N ILE A 338 -10.05 -16.02 -21.96
CA ILE A 338 -10.54 -16.45 -20.65
C ILE A 338 -11.72 -17.38 -20.87
N LEU A 339 -11.59 -18.62 -20.41
CA LEU A 339 -12.54 -19.70 -20.58
C LEU A 339 -13.51 -19.75 -19.41
N ASP A 340 -14.81 -19.75 -19.67
CA ASP A 340 -15.82 -20.11 -18.67
C ASP A 340 -15.80 -21.64 -18.50
N LEU A 341 -15.60 -22.11 -17.26
CA LEU A 341 -15.41 -23.53 -16.97
C LEU A 341 -16.72 -24.34 -16.97
N ALA A 342 -17.85 -23.68 -16.73
CA ALA A 342 -19.16 -24.32 -16.76
C ALA A 342 -19.69 -24.47 -18.18
N GLU A 343 -19.53 -23.41 -19.00
CA GLU A 343 -20.02 -23.39 -20.38
C GLU A 343 -18.99 -23.96 -21.37
N ASN A 344 -17.74 -24.12 -20.94
CA ASN A 344 -16.59 -24.58 -21.74
C ASN A 344 -16.41 -23.77 -23.04
N ARG A 345 -16.60 -22.45 -22.95
CA ARG A 345 -16.42 -21.50 -24.05
C ARG A 345 -15.65 -20.27 -23.61
N VAL A 346 -14.97 -19.62 -24.53
CA VAL A 346 -14.29 -18.35 -24.29
C VAL A 346 -15.36 -17.25 -24.18
N VAL A 347 -15.41 -16.58 -23.04
CA VAL A 347 -16.39 -15.51 -22.73
C VAL A 347 -15.75 -14.14 -22.65
N ARG A 348 -14.41 -14.10 -22.51
CA ARG A 348 -13.66 -12.86 -22.35
C ARG A 348 -12.26 -12.98 -22.93
N HIS A 349 -11.67 -11.85 -23.26
CA HIS A 349 -10.25 -11.74 -23.61
C HIS A 349 -9.61 -10.64 -22.78
N GLU A 350 -8.47 -10.94 -22.14
CA GLU A 350 -7.65 -9.91 -21.49
C GLU A 350 -6.78 -9.21 -22.52
N ILE A 351 -6.81 -7.89 -22.51
CA ILE A 351 -5.98 -7.04 -23.37
C ILE A 351 -4.61 -6.86 -22.73
N LEU A 352 -3.61 -7.26 -23.47
CA LEU A 352 -2.22 -7.24 -23.05
C LEU A 352 -1.40 -6.31 -23.94
N LEU A 353 -0.79 -5.31 -23.33
CA LEU A 353 0.04 -4.35 -24.05
C LEU A 353 1.34 -5.00 -24.55
N ARG A 354 1.78 -4.61 -25.72
CA ARG A 354 3.10 -4.89 -26.29
C ARG A 354 3.68 -3.61 -26.84
N LEU A 355 5.00 -3.55 -26.94
CA LEU A 355 5.70 -2.40 -27.52
C LEU A 355 6.45 -2.86 -28.76
N ARG A 356 6.37 -2.08 -29.85
CA ARG A 356 7.12 -2.32 -31.07
C ARG A 356 8.51 -1.68 -30.95
N GLY A 357 9.55 -2.49 -30.93
CA GLY A 357 10.93 -2.00 -30.92
C GLY A 357 11.41 -1.49 -32.28
N HIS A 358 12.50 -0.75 -32.30
CA HIS A 358 13.08 -0.15 -33.52
C HIS A 358 13.42 -1.16 -34.63
N GLY A 359 13.72 -2.41 -34.29
CA GLY A 359 13.97 -3.50 -35.23
C GLY A 359 12.72 -4.28 -35.62
N GLY A 360 11.51 -3.85 -35.24
CA GLY A 360 10.25 -4.55 -35.45
C GLY A 360 9.98 -5.71 -34.49
N GLN A 361 10.86 -5.95 -33.50
CA GLN A 361 10.65 -6.95 -32.46
C GLN A 361 9.48 -6.53 -31.56
N ILE A 362 8.76 -7.53 -31.02
CA ILE A 362 7.66 -7.32 -30.08
C ILE A 362 8.21 -7.48 -28.66
N ILE A 363 8.05 -6.44 -27.87
CA ILE A 363 8.59 -6.33 -26.53
C ILE A 363 7.46 -6.54 -25.52
N PRO A 364 7.62 -7.47 -24.55
CA PRO A 364 6.62 -7.74 -23.52
C PRO A 364 6.55 -6.61 -22.48
N PRO A 365 5.40 -6.46 -21.77
CA PRO A 365 5.16 -5.36 -20.83
C PRO A 365 6.16 -5.31 -19.67
N GLY A 366 6.60 -6.45 -19.13
CA GLY A 366 7.57 -6.50 -18.02
C GLY A 366 8.93 -5.86 -18.32
N ALA A 367 9.25 -5.60 -19.60
CA ALA A 367 10.50 -4.93 -19.96
C ALA A 367 10.42 -3.39 -19.87
N PHE A 368 9.22 -2.78 -19.90
CA PHE A 368 9.06 -1.33 -19.98
C PHE A 368 8.02 -0.73 -19.01
N LEU A 369 7.06 -1.51 -18.49
CA LEU A 369 6.01 -0.97 -17.62
C LEU A 369 6.57 -0.47 -16.30
N ASP A 370 7.56 -1.16 -15.70
CA ASP A 370 8.21 -0.71 -14.47
C ASP A 370 8.87 0.66 -14.67
N VAL A 371 9.51 0.85 -15.83
CA VAL A 371 10.07 2.15 -16.21
C VAL A 371 8.98 3.19 -16.40
N ALA A 372 7.89 2.86 -17.08
CA ALA A 372 6.75 3.75 -17.26
C ALA A 372 6.14 4.19 -15.91
N GLU A 373 5.98 3.26 -14.98
CA GLU A 373 5.47 3.55 -13.64
C GLU A 373 6.41 4.45 -12.85
N GLN A 374 7.70 4.14 -12.87
CA GLN A 374 8.75 4.91 -12.21
C GLN A 374 8.77 6.37 -12.67
N PHE A 375 8.56 6.60 -13.97
CA PHE A 375 8.60 7.93 -14.58
C PHE A 375 7.22 8.59 -14.74
N GLY A 376 6.17 7.97 -14.18
CA GLY A 376 4.84 8.56 -14.14
C GLY A 376 4.07 8.52 -15.45
N LEU A 377 4.50 7.69 -16.40
CA LEU A 377 3.88 7.53 -17.72
C LEU A 377 2.75 6.47 -17.73
N SER A 378 2.55 5.73 -16.64
CA SER A 378 1.54 4.67 -16.59
C SER A 378 0.12 5.19 -16.86
N GLY A 379 -0.26 6.36 -16.33
CA GLY A 379 -1.56 6.98 -16.62
C GLY A 379 -1.73 7.39 -18.09
N ASP A 380 -0.65 7.84 -18.76
CA ASP A 380 -0.67 8.14 -20.20
C ASP A 380 -0.86 6.87 -21.03
N ILE A 381 -0.19 5.78 -20.64
CA ILE A 381 -0.33 4.46 -21.26
C ILE A 381 -1.75 3.94 -21.08
N ASP A 382 -2.32 3.99 -19.88
CA ASP A 382 -3.67 3.51 -19.60
C ASP A 382 -4.72 4.28 -20.42
N ARG A 383 -4.58 5.61 -20.54
CA ARG A 383 -5.44 6.43 -21.41
C ARG A 383 -5.29 6.06 -22.89
N TRP A 384 -4.05 5.79 -23.34
CA TRP A 384 -3.81 5.34 -24.70
C TRP A 384 -4.46 3.98 -24.96
N VAL A 385 -4.26 2.99 -24.06
CA VAL A 385 -4.81 1.64 -24.17
C VAL A 385 -6.34 1.68 -24.22
N LEU A 386 -6.97 2.36 -23.27
CA LEU A 386 -8.44 2.46 -23.21
C LEU A 386 -9.01 3.08 -24.48
N ARG A 387 -8.45 4.21 -24.95
CA ARG A 387 -8.88 4.85 -26.20
C ARG A 387 -8.74 3.88 -27.37
N LYS A 388 -7.56 3.26 -27.52
CA LYS A 388 -7.28 2.34 -28.65
C LYS A 388 -8.20 1.11 -28.63
N VAL A 389 -8.45 0.53 -27.48
CA VAL A 389 -9.38 -0.59 -27.31
C VAL A 389 -10.79 -0.16 -27.71
N MET A 390 -11.28 0.95 -27.16
CA MET A 390 -12.64 1.42 -27.45
C MET A 390 -12.84 1.80 -28.90
N ASP A 391 -11.85 2.47 -29.52
CA ASP A 391 -11.89 2.80 -30.96
C ASP A 391 -11.90 1.51 -31.82
N THR A 392 -11.01 0.56 -31.50
CA THR A 392 -10.92 -0.71 -32.25
C THR A 392 -12.20 -1.53 -32.12
N LEU A 393 -12.78 -1.62 -30.92
CA LEU A 393 -13.99 -2.40 -30.70
C LEU A 393 -15.26 -1.69 -31.25
N SER A 394 -15.25 -0.36 -31.36
CA SER A 394 -16.41 0.40 -31.86
C SER A 394 -16.73 0.14 -33.33
N ASP A 395 -15.70 -0.19 -34.13
CA ASP A 395 -15.84 -0.47 -35.55
C ASP A 395 -16.23 -1.93 -35.86
N GLU A 396 -16.37 -2.77 -34.80
CA GLU A 396 -16.48 -4.21 -34.96
C GLU A 396 -17.90 -4.75 -34.68
N GLN A 397 -18.40 -5.57 -35.57
CA GLN A 397 -19.58 -6.42 -35.35
C GLN A 397 -19.16 -7.67 -34.56
N LEU A 398 -19.14 -7.56 -33.24
CA LEU A 398 -18.73 -8.64 -32.34
C LEU A 398 -19.94 -9.36 -31.72
N PRO A 399 -19.81 -10.67 -31.40
CA PRO A 399 -20.82 -11.39 -30.62
C PRO A 399 -21.15 -10.66 -29.33
N SER A 400 -22.42 -10.61 -28.95
CA SER A 400 -22.90 -9.83 -27.78
C SER A 400 -22.41 -10.40 -26.45
N ASP A 401 -21.96 -11.63 -26.43
CA ASP A 401 -21.58 -12.41 -25.26
C ASP A 401 -20.06 -12.47 -25.01
N VAL A 402 -19.27 -11.74 -25.79
CA VAL A 402 -17.81 -11.62 -25.60
C VAL A 402 -17.47 -10.25 -25.02
N SER A 403 -16.69 -10.25 -23.94
CA SER A 403 -16.18 -9.05 -23.26
C SER A 403 -14.65 -8.97 -23.31
N PHE A 404 -14.11 -7.79 -22.99
CA PHE A 404 -12.66 -7.56 -22.96
C PHE A 404 -12.25 -6.99 -21.60
N ALA A 405 -11.13 -7.42 -21.07
CA ALA A 405 -10.59 -6.92 -19.81
C ALA A 405 -9.36 -6.04 -20.09
N VAL A 406 -9.23 -4.94 -19.36
CA VAL A 406 -8.16 -3.94 -19.51
C VAL A 406 -7.56 -3.62 -18.16
N ASN A 407 -6.26 -3.79 -18.03
CA ASN A 407 -5.49 -3.46 -16.83
C ASN A 407 -5.38 -1.95 -16.63
N LEU A 408 -5.52 -1.51 -15.38
CA LEU A 408 -5.30 -0.12 -14.95
C LEU A 408 -4.18 -0.06 -13.91
N SER A 409 -3.28 0.89 -14.10
CA SER A 409 -2.21 1.15 -13.13
C SER A 409 -2.76 1.78 -11.83
N PRO A 410 -2.06 1.64 -10.70
CA PRO A 410 -2.47 2.26 -9.42
C PRO A 410 -2.65 3.78 -9.50
N ARG A 411 -1.87 4.46 -10.32
CA ARG A 411 -1.97 5.93 -10.53
C ARG A 411 -3.26 6.34 -11.20
N SER A 412 -3.80 5.51 -12.07
CA SER A 412 -5.02 5.78 -12.82
C SER A 412 -6.26 5.90 -11.94
N LEU A 413 -6.27 5.29 -10.76
CA LEU A 413 -7.37 5.44 -9.80
C LEU A 413 -7.50 6.87 -9.25
N THR A 414 -6.44 7.67 -9.33
CA THR A 414 -6.39 9.07 -8.88
C THR A 414 -6.37 10.07 -10.03
N ASP A 415 -6.46 9.61 -11.28
CA ASP A 415 -6.35 10.47 -12.46
C ASP A 415 -7.73 10.99 -12.94
N PRO A 416 -8.07 12.28 -12.72
CA PRO A 416 -9.30 12.85 -13.21
C PRO A 416 -9.42 12.84 -14.75
N ALA A 417 -8.26 12.87 -15.45
CA ALA A 417 -8.24 12.85 -16.91
C ALA A 417 -8.66 11.47 -17.46
N LEU A 418 -8.30 10.39 -16.76
CA LEU A 418 -8.74 9.05 -17.12
C LEU A 418 -10.25 8.91 -16.95
N LEU A 419 -10.81 9.36 -15.81
CA LEU A 419 -12.26 9.31 -15.57
C LEU A 419 -13.02 10.13 -16.62
N ALA A 420 -12.52 11.30 -16.99
CA ALA A 420 -13.10 12.12 -18.06
C ALA A 420 -13.00 11.42 -19.43
N ALA A 421 -11.89 10.73 -19.73
CA ALA A 421 -11.71 9.97 -20.96
C ALA A 421 -12.71 8.80 -21.04
N ILE A 422 -12.86 8.02 -19.97
CA ILE A 422 -13.86 6.93 -19.89
C ILE A 422 -15.26 7.50 -20.16
N SER A 423 -15.64 8.59 -19.50
CA SER A 423 -16.97 9.20 -19.63
C SER A 423 -17.23 9.73 -21.05
N SER A 424 -16.24 10.36 -21.67
CA SER A 424 -16.40 10.90 -23.04
C SER A 424 -16.49 9.78 -24.08
N GLN A 425 -15.70 8.74 -23.93
CA GLN A 425 -15.70 7.59 -24.84
C GLN A 425 -17.00 6.78 -24.69
N THR A 426 -17.49 6.58 -23.48
CA THR A 426 -18.80 5.91 -23.24
C THR A 426 -19.94 6.64 -23.94
N ALA A 427 -19.92 7.97 -23.95
CA ALA A 427 -20.94 8.78 -24.61
C ALA A 427 -20.89 8.70 -26.15
N LEU A 428 -19.73 8.40 -26.72
CA LEU A 428 -19.48 8.34 -28.18
C LEU A 428 -19.52 6.90 -28.73
N SER A 429 -19.35 5.89 -27.87
CA SER A 429 -19.21 4.50 -28.29
C SER A 429 -20.56 3.85 -28.61
N VAL A 430 -20.60 3.12 -29.74
CA VAL A 430 -21.72 2.23 -30.13
C VAL A 430 -21.70 0.95 -29.29
N ILE A 431 -20.57 0.62 -28.68
CA ILE A 431 -20.39 -0.54 -27.81
C ILE A 431 -20.85 -0.16 -26.40
N GLY A 432 -21.79 -0.94 -25.85
CA GLY A 432 -22.21 -0.75 -24.46
C GLY A 432 -21.04 -0.98 -23.49
N PRO A 433 -20.99 -0.24 -22.38
CA PRO A 433 -19.91 -0.35 -21.36
C PRO A 433 -19.80 -1.76 -20.76
N VAL A 434 -20.85 -2.56 -20.79
CA VAL A 434 -20.90 -3.96 -20.31
C VAL A 434 -19.89 -4.89 -20.98
N ARG A 435 -19.25 -4.48 -22.07
CA ARG A 435 -18.24 -5.28 -22.76
C ARG A 435 -16.80 -5.04 -22.30
N LEU A 436 -16.60 -4.07 -21.43
CA LEU A 436 -15.28 -3.81 -20.85
C LEU A 436 -15.29 -4.05 -19.35
N VAL A 437 -14.32 -4.84 -18.91
CA VAL A 437 -13.98 -5.08 -17.50
C VAL A 437 -12.66 -4.36 -17.23
N LEU A 438 -12.62 -3.54 -16.20
CA LEU A 438 -11.40 -2.85 -15.79
C LEU A 438 -10.73 -3.65 -14.67
N GLU A 439 -9.46 -3.98 -14.85
CA GLU A 439 -8.69 -4.76 -13.89
C GLU A 439 -7.81 -3.85 -13.04
N ILE A 440 -7.85 -4.01 -11.74
CA ILE A 440 -7.04 -3.29 -10.76
C ILE A 440 -6.37 -4.28 -9.83
N THR A 441 -5.10 -4.10 -9.53
CA THR A 441 -4.40 -5.00 -8.60
C THR A 441 -4.91 -4.84 -7.17
N GLU A 442 -4.86 -5.93 -6.40
CA GLU A 442 -5.21 -5.94 -4.97
C GLU A 442 -4.47 -4.84 -4.22
N THR A 443 -3.17 -4.71 -4.43
CA THR A 443 -2.33 -3.70 -3.78
C THR A 443 -2.78 -2.27 -4.11
N ALA A 444 -3.13 -1.98 -5.36
CA ALA A 444 -3.62 -0.66 -5.78
C ALA A 444 -4.94 -0.30 -5.10
N ALA A 445 -5.87 -1.24 -5.04
CA ALA A 445 -7.20 -1.04 -4.45
C ALA A 445 -7.14 -0.80 -2.93
N ILE A 446 -6.18 -1.45 -2.23
CA ILE A 446 -6.04 -1.36 -0.77
C ILE A 446 -5.27 -0.12 -0.35
N TYR A 447 -4.25 0.26 -1.11
CA TYR A 447 -3.35 1.36 -0.80
C TYR A 447 -4.09 2.67 -0.52
N ASN A 448 -5.16 2.95 -1.25
CA ASN A 448 -6.07 4.07 -0.99
C ASN A 448 -7.52 3.66 -1.24
N ILE A 449 -8.07 2.88 -0.33
CA ILE A 449 -9.39 2.27 -0.46
C ILE A 449 -10.52 3.29 -0.67
N HIS A 450 -10.41 4.50 -0.12
CA HIS A 450 -11.41 5.55 -0.32
C HIS A 450 -11.41 6.05 -1.76
N VAL A 451 -10.23 6.34 -2.31
CA VAL A 451 -10.08 6.77 -3.70
C VAL A 451 -10.50 5.67 -4.67
N ALA A 452 -10.06 4.42 -4.40
CA ALA A 452 -10.48 3.27 -5.21
C ALA A 452 -12.02 3.13 -5.21
N LYS A 453 -12.68 3.22 -4.06
CA LYS A 453 -14.15 3.16 -3.97
C LYS A 453 -14.85 4.27 -4.75
N ASP A 454 -14.36 5.49 -4.67
CA ASP A 454 -14.96 6.62 -5.37
C ASP A 454 -14.79 6.48 -6.89
N PHE A 455 -13.61 6.04 -7.35
CA PHE A 455 -13.34 5.73 -8.74
C PHE A 455 -14.22 4.57 -9.24
N LEU A 456 -14.25 3.44 -8.54
CA LEU A 456 -15.08 2.28 -8.87
C LEU A 456 -16.54 2.68 -9.00
N ARG A 457 -17.08 3.45 -8.03
CA ARG A 457 -18.47 3.91 -8.05
C ARG A 457 -18.75 4.80 -9.25
N ALA A 458 -17.87 5.75 -9.57
CA ALA A 458 -18.06 6.69 -10.68
C ALA A 458 -18.05 5.98 -12.04
N VAL A 459 -17.17 5.00 -12.24
CA VAL A 459 -17.05 4.24 -13.49
C VAL A 459 -18.15 3.18 -13.59
N ARG A 460 -18.51 2.53 -12.48
CA ARG A 460 -19.61 1.56 -12.42
C ARG A 460 -20.99 2.20 -12.72
N ALA A 461 -21.16 3.46 -12.31
CA ALA A 461 -22.37 4.22 -12.68
C ALA A 461 -22.53 4.40 -14.20
N GLN A 462 -21.48 4.19 -14.98
CA GLN A 462 -21.48 4.19 -16.45
C GLN A 462 -21.67 2.79 -17.04
N GLY A 463 -21.76 1.74 -16.21
CA GLY A 463 -22.06 0.37 -16.61
C GLY A 463 -20.85 -0.55 -16.80
N TYR A 464 -19.64 -0.13 -16.41
CA TYR A 464 -18.44 -0.99 -16.46
C TYR A 464 -18.40 -1.98 -15.30
N GLU A 465 -17.80 -3.14 -15.55
CA GLU A 465 -17.48 -4.16 -14.53
C GLU A 465 -16.01 -4.04 -14.11
N PHE A 466 -15.70 -4.59 -12.93
CA PHE A 466 -14.35 -4.57 -12.37
C PHE A 466 -13.85 -5.97 -11.98
N ALA A 467 -12.57 -6.21 -12.21
CA ALA A 467 -11.84 -7.35 -11.67
C ALA A 467 -10.75 -6.89 -10.70
N LEU A 468 -10.61 -7.60 -9.59
CA LEU A 468 -9.48 -7.46 -8.66
C LEU A 468 -8.41 -8.47 -9.04
N ASP A 469 -7.25 -7.97 -9.44
CA ASP A 469 -6.13 -8.77 -9.92
C ASP A 469 -5.12 -9.09 -8.80
N ASP A 470 -4.27 -10.12 -9.00
CA ASP A 470 -3.25 -10.62 -8.06
C ASP A 470 -3.85 -11.03 -6.70
N PHE A 471 -5.11 -11.50 -6.66
CA PHE A 471 -5.80 -11.81 -5.42
C PHE A 471 -5.12 -12.95 -4.65
N GLY A 472 -4.77 -12.67 -3.40
CA GLY A 472 -4.11 -13.58 -2.47
C GLY A 472 -2.63 -13.29 -2.22
N MET A 473 -1.97 -12.43 -3.03
CA MET A 473 -0.58 -12.02 -2.82
C MET A 473 -0.44 -10.91 -1.77
N GLY A 474 -1.53 -10.20 -1.48
CA GLY A 474 -1.55 -9.07 -0.53
C GLY A 474 -2.13 -9.45 0.84
N PHE A 475 -2.01 -8.55 1.80
CA PHE A 475 -2.61 -8.65 3.13
C PHE A 475 -4.04 -8.07 3.15
N SER A 476 -4.89 -8.43 2.18
CA SER A 476 -6.29 -7.98 2.20
C SER A 476 -7.01 -8.51 3.43
N SER A 477 -7.50 -7.59 4.27
CA SER A 477 -8.50 -8.03 5.24
C SER A 477 -9.82 -8.35 4.50
N PHE A 478 -10.50 -9.43 4.87
CA PHE A 478 -11.85 -9.76 4.37
C PHE A 478 -12.83 -8.58 4.45
N TYR A 479 -12.60 -7.67 5.40
CA TYR A 479 -13.36 -6.44 5.54
C TYR A 479 -13.17 -5.47 4.37
N GLN A 480 -11.96 -5.37 3.84
CA GLN A 480 -11.66 -4.49 2.70
C GLN A 480 -12.29 -5.04 1.42
N LEU A 481 -12.15 -6.34 1.16
CA LEU A 481 -12.75 -7.01 0.01
C LEU A 481 -14.29 -6.92 0.00
N LYS A 482 -14.92 -7.10 1.17
CA LYS A 482 -16.38 -6.89 1.33
C LYS A 482 -16.84 -5.50 0.90
N ASN A 483 -15.97 -4.51 1.03
CA ASN A 483 -16.28 -3.11 0.76
C ASN A 483 -15.83 -2.63 -0.63
N LEU A 484 -15.17 -3.48 -1.42
CA LEU A 484 -14.83 -3.19 -2.82
C LEU A 484 -15.92 -3.76 -3.74
N ASP A 485 -16.48 -2.86 -4.56
CA ASP A 485 -17.53 -3.20 -5.49
C ASP A 485 -16.94 -3.69 -6.82
N VAL A 486 -16.32 -4.90 -6.78
CA VAL A 486 -15.77 -5.60 -7.94
C VAL A 486 -16.62 -6.82 -8.27
N ASP A 487 -16.60 -7.26 -9.52
CA ASP A 487 -17.43 -8.38 -10.03
C ASP A 487 -16.62 -9.67 -10.07
N TYR A 488 -15.30 -9.57 -10.29
CA TYR A 488 -14.40 -10.71 -10.46
C TYR A 488 -13.22 -10.63 -9.50
N LEU A 489 -12.74 -11.80 -9.07
CA LEU A 489 -11.47 -11.97 -8.35
C LEU A 489 -10.56 -12.86 -9.19
N LYS A 490 -9.42 -12.33 -9.64
CA LYS A 490 -8.40 -13.08 -10.39
C LYS A 490 -7.42 -13.67 -9.37
N ILE A 491 -7.41 -14.99 -9.26
CA ILE A 491 -6.54 -15.74 -8.33
C ILE A 491 -5.16 -15.81 -8.95
N ASP A 492 -4.16 -15.28 -8.23
CA ASP A 492 -2.79 -15.20 -8.72
C ASP A 492 -2.19 -16.57 -9.08
N GLY A 493 -1.38 -16.57 -10.10
CA GLY A 493 -0.76 -17.77 -10.66
C GLY A 493 0.15 -18.55 -9.70
N SER A 494 0.67 -17.91 -8.64
CA SER A 494 1.50 -18.59 -7.64
C SER A 494 0.75 -19.72 -6.93
N PHE A 495 -0.55 -19.58 -6.73
CA PHE A 495 -1.42 -20.62 -6.14
C PHE A 495 -1.88 -21.68 -7.15
N ILE A 496 -1.80 -21.36 -8.45
CA ILE A 496 -2.33 -22.22 -9.51
C ILE A 496 -1.27 -23.15 -10.11
N ARG A 497 -0.02 -22.69 -10.23
CA ARG A 497 1.07 -23.46 -10.89
C ARG A 497 1.32 -24.82 -10.26
N ASN A 498 1.18 -24.95 -8.95
CA ASN A 498 1.39 -26.19 -8.21
C ASN A 498 0.11 -26.86 -7.73
N LEU A 499 -1.06 -26.43 -8.19
CA LEU A 499 -2.39 -26.82 -7.68
C LEU A 499 -2.64 -28.34 -7.71
N GLY A 500 -2.08 -29.05 -8.71
CA GLY A 500 -2.17 -30.53 -8.78
C GLY A 500 -1.24 -31.27 -7.83
N ARG A 501 -0.24 -30.60 -7.25
CA ARG A 501 0.83 -31.23 -6.46
C ARG A 501 0.90 -30.77 -5.02
N ASP A 502 0.52 -29.52 -4.73
CA ASP A 502 0.57 -28.94 -3.38
C ASP A 502 -0.84 -28.91 -2.74
N PRO A 503 -1.06 -29.71 -1.67
CA PRO A 503 -2.33 -29.69 -0.94
C PRO A 503 -2.63 -28.34 -0.27
N VAL A 504 -1.61 -27.54 0.09
CA VAL A 504 -1.79 -26.24 0.75
C VAL A 504 -2.36 -25.24 -0.24
N ASP A 505 -1.75 -25.12 -1.44
CA ASP A 505 -2.26 -24.26 -2.52
C ASP A 505 -3.70 -24.62 -2.85
N ARG A 506 -4.01 -25.92 -2.94
CA ARG A 506 -5.38 -26.38 -3.17
C ARG A 506 -6.36 -25.93 -2.09
N HIS A 507 -6.00 -26.01 -0.80
CA HIS A 507 -6.85 -25.55 0.28
C HIS A 507 -7.05 -24.03 0.25
N LEU A 508 -6.00 -23.29 -0.08
CA LEU A 508 -6.07 -21.82 -0.22
C LEU A 508 -7.01 -21.43 -1.37
N VAL A 509 -6.88 -22.04 -2.54
CA VAL A 509 -7.77 -21.76 -3.68
C VAL A 509 -9.22 -22.11 -3.35
N VAL A 510 -9.49 -23.25 -2.66
CA VAL A 510 -10.84 -23.59 -2.18
C VAL A 510 -11.40 -22.50 -1.28
N ALA A 511 -10.61 -22.00 -0.33
CA ALA A 511 -11.03 -20.94 0.58
C ALA A 511 -11.33 -19.63 -0.17
N MET A 512 -10.48 -19.25 -1.14
CA MET A 512 -10.68 -18.06 -1.98
C MET A 512 -11.98 -18.15 -2.80
N VAL A 513 -12.25 -19.30 -3.41
CA VAL A 513 -13.48 -19.54 -4.19
C VAL A 513 -14.72 -19.47 -3.30
N GLN A 514 -14.67 -20.05 -2.11
CA GLN A 514 -15.79 -19.99 -1.16
C GLN A 514 -16.05 -18.56 -0.69
N LEU A 515 -14.99 -17.80 -0.42
CA LEU A 515 -15.07 -16.40 -0.06
C LEU A 515 -15.71 -15.57 -1.20
N ALA A 516 -15.23 -15.73 -2.43
CA ALA A 516 -15.78 -15.05 -3.60
C ALA A 516 -17.28 -15.32 -3.76
N LYS A 517 -17.70 -16.59 -3.69
CA LYS A 517 -19.10 -17.00 -3.74
C LYS A 517 -19.93 -16.39 -2.62
N GLY A 518 -19.40 -16.35 -1.39
CA GLY A 518 -20.06 -15.72 -0.24
C GLY A 518 -20.26 -14.20 -0.40
N LEU A 519 -19.42 -13.56 -1.21
CA LEU A 519 -19.50 -12.14 -1.54
C LEU A 519 -20.23 -11.87 -2.87
N GLY A 520 -20.75 -12.90 -3.55
CA GLY A 520 -21.44 -12.77 -4.83
C GLY A 520 -20.51 -12.38 -6.00
N LYS A 521 -19.23 -12.72 -5.90
CA LYS A 521 -18.19 -12.42 -6.92
C LYS A 521 -17.81 -13.69 -7.67
N ARG A 522 -17.44 -13.55 -8.95
CA ARG A 522 -16.93 -14.66 -9.77
C ARG A 522 -15.42 -14.73 -9.68
N THR A 523 -14.88 -15.93 -9.87
CA THR A 523 -13.45 -16.21 -9.80
C THR A 523 -12.83 -16.48 -11.17
N ILE A 524 -11.61 -15.98 -11.39
CA ILE A 524 -10.80 -16.27 -12.58
C ILE A 524 -9.45 -16.82 -12.07
N ALA A 525 -9.10 -18.04 -12.44
CA ALA A 525 -7.78 -18.62 -12.13
C ALA A 525 -6.79 -18.29 -13.25
N GLU A 526 -5.63 -17.74 -12.87
CA GLU A 526 -4.58 -17.36 -13.80
C GLU A 526 -3.50 -18.44 -13.96
N PHE A 527 -2.65 -18.30 -14.99
CA PHE A 527 -1.51 -19.18 -15.25
C PHE A 527 -1.87 -20.68 -15.32
N VAL A 528 -3.03 -21.02 -15.87
CA VAL A 528 -3.40 -22.41 -16.13
C VAL A 528 -2.58 -22.94 -17.30
N GLU A 529 -1.59 -23.79 -17.01
CA GLU A 529 -0.64 -24.29 -18.00
C GLU A 529 -0.88 -25.76 -18.38
N THR A 530 -1.70 -26.50 -17.60
CA THR A 530 -1.93 -27.93 -17.81
C THR A 530 -3.41 -28.29 -17.70
N GLU A 531 -3.82 -29.37 -18.40
CA GLU A 531 -5.16 -29.95 -18.28
C GLU A 531 -5.46 -30.41 -16.86
N GLU A 532 -4.46 -30.98 -16.16
CA GLU A 532 -4.61 -31.44 -14.77
C GLU A 532 -5.02 -30.28 -13.84
N ALA A 533 -4.39 -29.10 -13.98
CA ALA A 533 -4.77 -27.90 -13.23
C ALA A 533 -6.21 -27.48 -13.55
N LEU A 534 -6.59 -27.52 -14.84
CA LEU A 534 -7.93 -27.15 -15.29
C LEU A 534 -9.01 -28.07 -14.71
N GLU A 535 -8.77 -29.39 -14.66
CA GLU A 535 -9.69 -30.35 -14.04
C GLU A 535 -9.86 -30.11 -12.53
N VAL A 536 -8.75 -29.81 -11.83
CA VAL A 536 -8.80 -29.47 -10.39
C VAL A 536 -9.61 -28.20 -10.17
N LEU A 537 -9.40 -27.15 -10.97
CA LEU A 537 -10.15 -25.89 -10.89
C LEU A 537 -11.66 -26.11 -11.10
N ARG A 538 -12.04 -26.93 -12.08
CA ARG A 538 -13.45 -27.34 -12.27
C ARG A 538 -14.02 -28.04 -11.03
N SER A 539 -13.25 -28.94 -10.44
CA SER A 539 -13.68 -29.67 -9.23
C SER A 539 -13.86 -28.79 -8.00
N ILE A 540 -13.06 -27.73 -7.86
CA ILE A 540 -13.13 -26.72 -6.80
C ILE A 540 -14.31 -25.75 -7.04
N GLY A 541 -14.75 -25.63 -8.30
CA GLY A 541 -15.84 -24.75 -8.70
C GLY A 541 -15.41 -23.30 -8.92
N VAL A 542 -14.22 -23.11 -9.49
CA VAL A 542 -13.77 -21.84 -10.08
C VAL A 542 -14.63 -21.53 -11.30
N ASP A 543 -14.97 -20.25 -11.53
CA ASP A 543 -15.88 -19.86 -12.61
C ASP A 543 -15.19 -19.76 -13.96
N CYS A 544 -14.00 -19.15 -14.02
CA CYS A 544 -13.25 -18.94 -15.25
C CYS A 544 -11.77 -19.29 -15.07
N ALA A 545 -11.10 -19.57 -16.17
CA ALA A 545 -9.68 -19.89 -16.19
C ALA A 545 -8.96 -19.18 -17.35
N GLN A 546 -7.71 -18.80 -17.13
CA GLN A 546 -6.82 -18.18 -18.09
C GLN A 546 -5.42 -18.78 -17.98
N GLY A 547 -4.75 -18.98 -19.11
CA GLY A 547 -3.38 -19.48 -19.13
C GLY A 547 -3.00 -20.06 -20.50
N PHE A 548 -1.74 -20.47 -20.64
CA PHE A 548 -1.23 -20.97 -21.93
C PHE A 548 -1.86 -22.28 -22.39
N HIS A 549 -2.44 -23.03 -21.47
CA HIS A 549 -3.20 -24.22 -21.82
C HIS A 549 -4.50 -23.88 -22.57
N ILE A 550 -5.15 -22.76 -22.21
CA ILE A 550 -6.38 -22.28 -22.86
C ILE A 550 -6.04 -21.55 -24.14
N GLY A 551 -5.05 -20.66 -24.11
CA GLY A 551 -4.57 -19.94 -25.28
C GLY A 551 -3.46 -18.95 -24.94
N ARG A 552 -2.54 -18.78 -25.88
CA ARG A 552 -1.50 -17.76 -25.78
C ARG A 552 -2.04 -16.41 -26.23
N PRO A 553 -1.49 -15.29 -25.73
CA PRO A 553 -1.83 -13.97 -26.25
C PRO A 553 -1.57 -13.89 -27.77
N GLN A 554 -2.56 -13.40 -28.51
CA GLN A 554 -2.51 -13.18 -29.97
C GLN A 554 -2.76 -11.71 -30.28
N PRO A 555 -2.32 -11.18 -31.43
CA PRO A 555 -2.68 -9.84 -31.88
C PRO A 555 -4.20 -9.62 -31.84
N LEU A 556 -4.66 -8.51 -31.27
CA LEU A 556 -6.10 -8.23 -31.10
C LEU A 556 -6.87 -8.33 -32.41
N GLU A 557 -6.29 -7.83 -33.53
CA GLU A 557 -6.91 -7.88 -34.84
C GLU A 557 -7.15 -9.32 -35.35
N GLU A 558 -6.29 -10.26 -34.97
CA GLU A 558 -6.46 -11.68 -35.34
C GLU A 558 -7.59 -12.32 -34.56
N VAL A 559 -7.67 -12.02 -33.26
CA VAL A 559 -8.74 -12.49 -32.40
C VAL A 559 -10.09 -11.94 -32.87
N LEU A 560 -10.18 -10.65 -33.18
CA LEU A 560 -11.41 -10.02 -33.69
C LEU A 560 -11.87 -10.64 -35.04
N ARG A 561 -10.92 -10.94 -35.93
CA ARG A 561 -11.24 -11.68 -37.19
C ARG A 561 -11.83 -13.06 -36.89
N GLY A 562 -11.27 -13.79 -35.93
CA GLY A 562 -11.78 -15.11 -35.54
C GLY A 562 -13.20 -15.05 -34.96
N LEU A 563 -13.47 -14.04 -34.12
CA LEU A 563 -14.80 -13.84 -33.50
C LEU A 563 -15.89 -13.51 -34.52
N ARG A 564 -15.58 -12.76 -35.60
CA ARG A 564 -16.53 -12.46 -36.68
C ARG A 564 -16.93 -13.71 -37.45
N VAL A 565 -15.97 -14.60 -37.72
CA VAL A 565 -16.22 -15.85 -38.48
C VAL A 565 -17.06 -16.84 -37.68
N ALA A 566 -16.89 -16.85 -36.34
CA ALA A 566 -17.64 -17.73 -35.44
C ALA A 566 -19.09 -17.23 -35.19
N GLY A 567 -19.36 -15.94 -35.41
CA GLY A 567 -20.68 -15.32 -35.22
C GLY A 567 -21.53 -15.19 -36.50
N ALA A 568 -20.99 -15.53 -37.64
CA ALA A 568 -21.69 -15.59 -38.92
C ALA A 568 -22.10 -17.03 -39.25
#